data_3889680c7a6608b945395e5bd3526ca5
#
_entry.id   3889680c7a6608b945395e5bd3526ca5
#
_cell.length_a   1.000
_cell.length_b   1.000
_cell.length_c   1.000
_cell.angle_alpha   90.00
_cell.angle_beta   90.00
_cell.angle_gamma   90.00
#
_symmetry.space_group_name_H-M   'P 1'
#
loop_
_entity.id
_entity.type
_entity.pdbx_description
1 polymer ?
#
loop_
_entity_poly.entity_id
_entity_poly.type
_entity_poly.pdbx_seq_one_letter_code
_entity_poly.pdbx_strand_id
1 'polypeptide(L)'
;MVGPQYALAVMSPENSTAAPRVGVVMGSTSDWEVMRSAPETLERLGVGSDVRVLSAHRTPDALFEWVGSAEERGLQVLIAGAGGAAHLPGVVAAKTLLPVLGVPMQSASLRGLDSLLSIVQMPGGVPVGTLGIGKAGAVNAALLAARILARSDPSVAAALAEYVDEQAQKILATGDPRDAS
;
A
#
# COMPACT_ATOMS: atom_id res chain seq x y z
N MET A 1 2.62 -38.26 -8.52
CA MET A 1 3.78 -37.38 -8.74
C MET A 1 3.49 -36.10 -7.98
N VAL A 2 4.19 -35.89 -6.85
CA VAL A 2 4.01 -34.72 -5.99
C VAL A 2 4.87 -33.59 -6.59
N GLY A 3 4.23 -32.47 -6.93
CA GLY A 3 4.92 -31.30 -7.48
C GLY A 3 5.84 -30.64 -6.42
N PRO A 4 6.79 -29.81 -6.81
CA PRO A 4 7.77 -29.23 -5.92
C PRO A 4 7.09 -28.33 -4.89
N GLN A 5 7.30 -28.61 -3.63
CA GLN A 5 6.96 -27.75 -2.49
C GLN A 5 7.87 -26.51 -2.56
N TYR A 6 7.31 -25.38 -2.94
CA TYR A 6 7.97 -24.08 -2.76
C TYR A 6 7.93 -23.75 -1.26
N ALA A 7 9.01 -24.03 -0.56
CA ALA A 7 9.18 -23.53 0.80
C ALA A 7 9.29 -21.99 0.71
N LEU A 8 8.28 -21.30 1.18
CA LEU A 8 8.31 -19.85 1.37
C LEU A 8 9.42 -19.52 2.36
N ALA A 9 10.52 -18.97 1.89
CA ALA A 9 11.50 -18.33 2.75
C ALA A 9 10.82 -17.10 3.39
N VAL A 10 10.39 -17.27 4.62
CA VAL A 10 9.89 -16.17 5.46
C VAL A 10 11.09 -15.29 5.78
N MET A 11 11.26 -14.20 5.03
CA MET A 11 12.16 -13.13 5.46
C MET A 11 11.53 -12.46 6.66
N SER A 12 12.14 -12.61 7.83
CA SER A 12 11.73 -11.97 9.08
C SER A 12 11.80 -10.45 8.93
N PRO A 13 10.79 -9.70 9.31
CA PRO A 13 10.85 -8.24 9.35
C PRO A 13 11.61 -7.81 10.61
N GLU A 14 12.92 -7.63 10.48
CA GLU A 14 13.68 -6.91 11.51
C GLU A 14 13.52 -5.41 11.25
N ASN A 15 12.46 -4.75 11.74
CA ASN A 15 12.49 -3.31 12.07
C ASN A 15 11.15 -2.63 12.44
N SER A 16 10.06 -3.35 12.71
CA SER A 16 8.90 -2.69 13.34
C SER A 16 8.52 -3.46 14.61
N THR A 17 8.58 -2.79 15.76
CA THR A 17 8.17 -3.37 17.06
C THR A 17 6.64 -3.48 17.18
N ALA A 18 5.87 -2.86 16.29
CA ALA A 18 4.41 -2.93 16.27
C ALA A 18 3.92 -4.12 15.43
N ALA A 19 2.92 -4.85 15.93
CA ALA A 19 2.25 -5.89 15.16
C ALA A 19 1.68 -5.31 13.85
N PRO A 20 1.78 -6.04 12.71
CA PRO A 20 1.34 -5.51 11.42
C PRO A 20 -0.18 -5.37 11.39
N ARG A 21 -0.64 -4.18 11.01
CA ARG A 21 -2.06 -3.83 10.82
C ARG A 21 -2.39 -3.46 9.39
N VAL A 22 -1.38 -3.20 8.56
CA VAL A 22 -1.54 -2.88 7.15
C VAL A 22 -0.74 -3.87 6.31
N GLY A 23 -1.40 -4.54 5.39
CA GLY A 23 -0.74 -5.35 4.37
C GLY A 23 -0.31 -4.49 3.18
N VAL A 24 0.93 -4.64 2.72
CA VAL A 24 1.43 -3.96 1.52
C VAL A 24 1.89 -5.02 0.52
N VAL A 25 1.25 -5.06 -0.65
CA VAL A 25 1.55 -6.06 -1.68
C VAL A 25 1.84 -5.42 -3.03
N MET A 26 2.80 -5.98 -3.75
CA MET A 26 3.15 -5.54 -5.10
C MET A 26 3.41 -6.74 -6.02
N GLY A 27 3.17 -6.58 -7.33
CA GLY A 27 3.27 -7.67 -8.31
C GLY A 27 4.68 -8.02 -8.74
N SER A 28 5.66 -7.16 -8.45
CA SER A 28 7.06 -7.30 -8.85
C SER A 28 7.99 -6.59 -7.86
N THR A 29 9.22 -7.08 -7.73
CA THR A 29 10.28 -6.39 -6.99
C THR A 29 10.66 -5.05 -7.62
N SER A 30 10.42 -4.85 -8.91
CA SER A 30 10.61 -3.57 -9.59
C SER A 30 9.76 -2.43 -9.03
N ASP A 31 8.62 -2.77 -8.39
CA ASP A 31 7.70 -1.78 -7.82
C ASP A 31 8.18 -1.30 -6.44
N TRP A 32 9.17 -2.00 -5.84
CA TRP A 32 9.64 -1.73 -4.49
C TRP A 32 10.19 -0.31 -4.31
N GLU A 33 10.92 0.21 -5.31
CA GLU A 33 11.48 1.56 -5.25
C GLU A 33 10.41 2.64 -4.99
N VAL A 34 9.21 2.42 -5.50
CA VAL A 34 8.04 3.28 -5.26
C VAL A 34 7.30 2.87 -3.99
N MET A 35 6.98 1.57 -3.86
CA MET A 35 6.10 1.05 -2.82
C MET A 35 6.71 1.09 -1.41
N ARG A 36 8.05 1.11 -1.27
CA ARG A 36 8.71 1.25 0.03
C ARG A 36 8.29 2.51 0.79
N SER A 37 7.83 3.54 0.08
CA SER A 37 7.32 4.75 0.70
C SER A 37 6.05 4.53 1.52
N ALA A 38 5.30 3.45 1.27
CA ALA A 38 4.12 3.13 2.06
C ALA A 38 4.50 2.58 3.46
N PRO A 39 5.30 1.49 3.60
CA PRO A 39 5.71 1.03 4.92
C PRO A 39 6.56 2.06 5.68
N GLU A 40 7.44 2.83 5.02
CA GLU A 40 8.20 3.92 5.65
C GLU A 40 7.27 4.99 6.26
N THR A 41 6.18 5.34 5.55
CA THR A 41 5.18 6.30 6.07
C THR A 41 4.37 5.70 7.22
N LEU A 42 3.98 4.43 7.14
CA LEU A 42 3.27 3.73 8.20
C LEU A 42 4.12 3.63 9.47
N GLU A 43 5.40 3.25 9.34
CA GLU A 43 6.34 3.17 10.45
C GLU A 43 6.48 4.51 11.19
N ARG A 44 6.60 5.61 10.44
CA ARG A 44 6.62 6.96 10.99
C ARG A 44 5.38 7.30 11.82
N LEU A 45 4.23 6.70 11.49
CA LEU A 45 2.96 6.87 12.20
C LEU A 45 2.75 5.81 13.29
N GLY A 46 3.76 4.98 13.60
CA GLY A 46 3.68 3.91 14.58
C GLY A 46 2.80 2.73 14.15
N VAL A 47 2.56 2.56 12.85
CA VAL A 47 1.73 1.49 12.29
C VAL A 47 2.60 0.41 11.67
N GLY A 48 2.53 -0.81 12.20
CA GLY A 48 3.23 -1.98 11.64
C GLY A 48 2.63 -2.43 10.30
N SER A 49 3.48 -2.93 9.40
CA SER A 49 3.07 -3.44 8.08
C SER A 49 3.64 -4.81 7.76
N ASP A 50 2.89 -5.63 6.99
CA ASP A 50 3.34 -6.89 6.37
C ASP A 50 3.52 -6.67 4.86
N VAL A 51 4.77 -6.69 4.40
CA VAL A 51 5.12 -6.38 3.01
C VAL A 51 5.40 -7.66 2.22
N ARG A 52 4.75 -7.79 1.04
CA ARG A 52 4.90 -8.97 0.16
C ARG A 52 5.06 -8.59 -1.31
N VAL A 53 5.79 -9.44 -2.02
CA VAL A 53 5.81 -9.45 -3.49
C VAL A 53 5.03 -10.69 -3.94
N LEU A 54 3.80 -10.48 -4.42
CA LEU A 54 2.89 -11.53 -4.87
C LEU A 54 2.16 -11.05 -6.13
N SER A 55 2.24 -11.85 -7.20
CA SER A 55 1.67 -11.46 -8.49
C SER A 55 0.31 -12.13 -8.71
N ALA A 56 -0.71 -11.33 -9.06
CA ALA A 56 -2.01 -11.87 -9.44
C ALA A 56 -1.96 -12.81 -10.64
N HIS A 57 -0.96 -12.66 -11.53
CA HIS A 57 -0.83 -13.45 -12.75
C HIS A 57 0.15 -14.62 -12.62
N ARG A 58 1.21 -14.47 -11.79
CA ARG A 58 2.31 -15.45 -11.72
C ARG A 58 2.27 -16.32 -10.47
N THR A 59 1.67 -15.83 -9.39
CA THR A 59 1.55 -16.51 -8.09
C THR A 59 0.16 -16.33 -7.49
N PRO A 60 -0.93 -16.63 -8.23
CA PRO A 60 -2.31 -16.36 -7.78
C PRO A 60 -2.65 -17.11 -6.49
N ASP A 61 -2.28 -18.38 -6.36
CA ASP A 61 -2.61 -19.18 -5.19
C ASP A 61 -1.98 -18.63 -3.91
N ALA A 62 -0.70 -18.26 -3.94
CA ALA A 62 -0.01 -17.65 -2.83
C ALA A 62 -0.59 -16.26 -2.47
N LEU A 63 -1.04 -15.50 -3.47
CA LEU A 63 -1.75 -14.25 -3.24
C LEU A 63 -3.08 -14.50 -2.51
N PHE A 64 -3.85 -15.47 -2.94
CA PHE A 64 -5.15 -15.79 -2.32
C PHE A 64 -5.01 -16.31 -0.90
N GLU A 65 -4.00 -17.13 -0.62
CA GLU A 65 -3.66 -17.58 0.73
C GLU A 65 -3.30 -16.40 1.64
N TRP A 66 -2.43 -15.49 1.15
CA TRP A 66 -2.03 -14.32 1.89
C TRP A 66 -3.18 -13.35 2.18
N VAL A 67 -4.07 -13.11 1.20
CA VAL A 67 -5.25 -12.26 1.37
C VAL A 67 -6.27 -12.93 2.28
N GLY A 68 -6.52 -14.24 2.09
CA GLY A 68 -7.52 -14.98 2.87
C GLY A 68 -7.20 -15.06 4.37
N SER A 69 -5.91 -15.09 4.74
CA SER A 69 -5.47 -15.09 6.13
C SER A 69 -5.22 -13.70 6.72
N ALA A 70 -5.48 -12.63 5.96
CA ALA A 70 -5.12 -11.27 6.34
C ALA A 70 -5.78 -10.82 7.66
N GLU A 71 -7.08 -11.02 7.82
CA GLU A 71 -7.82 -10.65 9.03
C GLU A 71 -7.37 -11.45 10.25
N GLU A 72 -7.13 -12.76 10.10
CA GLU A 72 -6.62 -13.62 11.18
C GLU A 72 -5.24 -13.18 11.66
N ARG A 73 -4.42 -12.61 10.77
CA ARG A 73 -3.11 -12.04 11.10
C ARG A 73 -3.18 -10.61 11.67
N GLY A 74 -4.40 -10.05 11.84
CA GLY A 74 -4.61 -8.73 12.43
C GLY A 74 -4.52 -7.58 11.43
N LEU A 75 -4.43 -7.85 10.13
CA LEU A 75 -4.47 -6.79 9.11
C LEU A 75 -5.86 -6.17 9.02
N GLN A 76 -5.93 -4.87 8.85
CA GLN A 76 -7.16 -4.09 8.82
C GLN A 76 -7.33 -3.29 7.51
N VAL A 77 -6.25 -3.07 6.77
CA VAL A 77 -6.22 -2.39 5.46
C VAL A 77 -5.18 -3.06 4.59
N LEU A 78 -5.45 -3.19 3.30
CA LEU A 78 -4.49 -3.68 2.30
C LEU A 78 -4.14 -2.57 1.31
N ILE A 79 -2.84 -2.39 1.03
CA ILE A 79 -2.32 -1.48 0.01
C ILE A 79 -1.73 -2.35 -1.10
N ALA A 80 -2.18 -2.17 -2.33
CA ALA A 80 -1.74 -2.98 -3.47
C ALA A 80 -1.19 -2.09 -4.59
N GLY A 81 0.10 -2.27 -4.92
CA GLY A 81 0.79 -1.58 -6.01
C GLY A 81 0.86 -2.42 -7.28
N ALA A 82 0.49 -1.84 -8.43
CA ALA A 82 0.52 -2.56 -9.71
C ALA A 82 0.73 -1.63 -10.91
N GLY A 83 1.39 -2.14 -11.95
CA GLY A 83 1.65 -1.42 -13.19
C GLY A 83 1.16 -2.13 -14.44
N GLY A 84 0.93 -1.37 -15.52
CA GLY A 84 0.43 -1.87 -16.79
C GLY A 84 -1.01 -2.37 -16.68
N ALA A 85 -1.25 -3.65 -16.98
CA ALA A 85 -2.49 -4.36 -16.68
C ALA A 85 -2.58 -4.60 -15.17
N ALA A 86 -2.83 -3.54 -14.42
CA ALA A 86 -2.72 -3.45 -12.98
C ALA A 86 -3.90 -4.15 -12.26
N HIS A 87 -4.06 -5.47 -12.47
CA HIS A 87 -5.19 -6.25 -11.96
C HIS A 87 -5.09 -6.54 -10.46
N LEU A 88 -3.89 -6.48 -9.87
CA LEU A 88 -3.62 -6.91 -8.49
C LEU A 88 -4.57 -6.27 -7.45
N PRO A 89 -4.81 -4.95 -7.43
CA PRO A 89 -5.69 -4.34 -6.43
C PRO A 89 -7.14 -4.85 -6.54
N GLY A 90 -7.66 -4.98 -7.76
CA GLY A 90 -9.01 -5.53 -7.99
C GLY A 90 -9.14 -7.00 -7.60
N VAL A 91 -8.11 -7.81 -7.88
CA VAL A 91 -8.05 -9.22 -7.48
C VAL A 91 -8.02 -9.35 -5.96
N VAL A 92 -7.23 -8.53 -5.29
CA VAL A 92 -7.18 -8.46 -3.81
C VAL A 92 -8.56 -8.08 -3.26
N ALA A 93 -9.17 -7.01 -3.78
CA ALA A 93 -10.47 -6.52 -3.32
C ALA A 93 -11.62 -7.54 -3.50
N ALA A 94 -11.51 -8.41 -4.50
CA ALA A 94 -12.46 -9.49 -4.71
C ALA A 94 -12.32 -10.66 -3.71
N LYS A 95 -11.28 -10.67 -2.89
CA LYS A 95 -10.95 -11.78 -1.96
C LYS A 95 -11.03 -11.42 -0.48
N THR A 96 -11.33 -10.16 -0.13
CA THR A 96 -11.43 -9.70 1.25
C THR A 96 -12.52 -8.65 1.42
N LEU A 97 -13.00 -8.49 2.65
CA LEU A 97 -13.85 -7.36 3.05
C LEU A 97 -13.03 -6.20 3.64
N LEU A 98 -11.73 -6.37 3.82
CA LEU A 98 -10.85 -5.28 4.25
C LEU A 98 -10.80 -4.16 3.19
N PRO A 99 -10.69 -2.89 3.61
CA PRO A 99 -10.43 -1.80 2.68
C PRO A 99 -9.17 -2.07 1.84
N VAL A 100 -9.28 -1.92 0.52
CA VAL A 100 -8.16 -2.07 -0.41
C VAL A 100 -7.85 -0.73 -1.07
N LEU A 101 -6.57 -0.32 -0.97
CA LEU A 101 -6.04 0.92 -1.52
C LEU A 101 -5.09 0.58 -2.67
N GLY A 102 -5.43 1.03 -3.87
CA GLY A 102 -4.66 0.76 -5.09
C GLY A 102 -3.67 1.88 -5.40
N VAL A 103 -2.43 1.52 -5.68
CA VAL A 103 -1.37 2.45 -6.08
C VAL A 103 -0.93 2.12 -7.51
N PRO A 104 -1.27 2.96 -8.49
CA PRO A 104 -0.82 2.77 -9.86
C PRO A 104 0.69 3.01 -9.99
N MET A 105 1.42 2.08 -10.63
CA MET A 105 2.82 2.26 -10.96
C MET A 105 2.99 2.94 -12.32
N GLN A 106 4.06 3.69 -12.50
CA GLN A 106 4.44 4.20 -13.80
C GLN A 106 4.75 3.03 -14.75
N SER A 107 4.27 3.14 -15.99
CA SER A 107 4.54 2.22 -17.09
C SER A 107 5.37 2.92 -18.18
N ALA A 108 6.15 2.16 -18.93
CA ALA A 108 6.94 2.69 -20.04
C ALA A 108 6.04 3.23 -21.18
N SER A 109 4.90 2.58 -21.44
CA SER A 109 4.03 2.90 -22.57
C SER A 109 3.17 4.15 -22.37
N LEU A 110 2.47 4.25 -21.22
CA LEU A 110 1.50 5.31 -20.96
C LEU A 110 1.78 6.07 -19.64
N ARG A 111 3.00 5.97 -19.14
CA ARG A 111 3.47 6.67 -17.92
C ARG A 111 2.56 6.48 -16.69
N GLY A 112 1.89 5.32 -16.63
CA GLY A 112 1.02 4.94 -15.54
C GLY A 112 -0.47 5.23 -15.74
N LEU A 113 -0.87 5.85 -16.86
CA LEU A 113 -2.29 6.06 -17.17
C LEU A 113 -3.03 4.74 -17.37
N ASP A 114 -2.40 3.78 -18.02
CA ASP A 114 -2.88 2.40 -18.16
C ASP A 114 -3.06 1.73 -16.79
N SER A 115 -2.08 1.87 -15.90
CA SER A 115 -2.16 1.37 -14.53
C SER A 115 -3.31 2.01 -13.75
N LEU A 116 -3.44 3.34 -13.81
CA LEU A 116 -4.51 4.09 -13.17
C LEU A 116 -5.88 3.65 -13.66
N LEU A 117 -6.09 3.58 -14.97
CA LEU A 117 -7.38 3.18 -15.57
C LEU A 117 -7.72 1.73 -15.25
N SER A 118 -6.73 0.83 -15.20
CA SER A 118 -6.95 -0.56 -14.81
C SER A 118 -7.42 -0.70 -13.35
N ILE A 119 -6.95 0.16 -12.45
CA ILE A 119 -7.27 0.11 -11.02
C ILE A 119 -8.57 0.86 -10.70
N VAL A 120 -8.79 2.03 -11.29
CA VAL A 120 -9.93 2.90 -10.90
C VAL A 120 -11.27 2.45 -11.47
N GLN A 121 -11.28 1.71 -12.60
CA GLN A 121 -12.49 1.28 -13.30
C GLN A 121 -13.04 -0.08 -12.78
N MET A 122 -13.09 -0.24 -11.45
CA MET A 122 -13.66 -1.46 -10.87
C MET A 122 -15.17 -1.56 -11.09
N PRO A 123 -15.71 -2.78 -11.29
CA PRO A 123 -17.15 -2.99 -11.39
C PRO A 123 -17.83 -2.68 -10.04
N GLY A 124 -19.12 -2.31 -10.10
CA GLY A 124 -19.93 -2.15 -8.89
C GLY A 124 -19.89 -3.40 -8.01
N GLY A 125 -19.64 -3.24 -6.73
CA GLY A 125 -19.50 -4.32 -5.76
C GLY A 125 -18.06 -4.74 -5.43
N VAL A 126 -17.06 -4.27 -6.17
CA VAL A 126 -15.62 -4.53 -5.88
C VAL A 126 -14.88 -3.20 -5.72
N PRO A 127 -14.98 -2.55 -4.55
CA PRO A 127 -14.39 -1.24 -4.34
C PRO A 127 -12.86 -1.30 -4.17
N VAL A 128 -12.15 -0.41 -4.87
CA VAL A 128 -10.72 -0.12 -4.64
C VAL A 128 -10.54 1.39 -4.49
N GLY A 129 -10.05 1.84 -3.35
CA GLY A 129 -9.68 3.23 -3.13
C GLY A 129 -8.41 3.58 -3.90
N THR A 130 -8.53 4.10 -5.12
CA THR A 130 -7.39 4.35 -6.01
C THR A 130 -6.69 5.67 -5.69
N LEU A 131 -5.37 5.63 -5.47
CA LEU A 131 -4.53 6.79 -5.15
C LEU A 131 -3.79 7.29 -6.39
N GLY A 132 -2.92 8.29 -6.19
CA GLY A 132 -2.10 8.86 -7.24
C GLY A 132 -1.05 7.88 -7.79
N ILE A 133 -0.54 8.16 -8.99
CA ILE A 133 0.50 7.34 -9.64
C ILE A 133 1.83 7.52 -8.92
N GLY A 134 2.52 6.43 -8.65
CA GLY A 134 3.89 6.40 -8.16
C GLY A 134 4.03 6.75 -6.66
N LYS A 135 5.17 7.35 -6.31
CA LYS A 135 5.58 7.58 -4.90
C LYS A 135 4.54 8.37 -4.08
N ALA A 136 3.98 9.44 -4.65
CA ALA A 136 2.94 10.22 -3.97
C ALA A 136 1.69 9.37 -3.66
N GLY A 137 1.33 8.47 -4.58
CA GLY A 137 0.25 7.50 -4.38
C GLY A 137 0.54 6.53 -3.24
N ALA A 138 1.77 6.00 -3.15
CA ALA A 138 2.18 5.09 -2.08
C ALA A 138 2.14 5.77 -0.70
N VAL A 139 2.66 6.99 -0.58
CA VAL A 139 2.57 7.81 0.64
C VAL A 139 1.11 8.07 1.03
N ASN A 140 0.29 8.51 0.07
CA ASN A 140 -1.12 8.80 0.33
C ASN A 140 -1.94 7.54 0.66
N ALA A 141 -1.60 6.37 0.12
CA ALA A 141 -2.20 5.11 0.51
C ALA A 141 -1.92 4.78 1.99
N ALA A 142 -0.68 4.95 2.43
CA ALA A 142 -0.32 4.78 3.84
C ALA A 142 -1.04 5.78 4.76
N LEU A 143 -1.11 7.06 4.37
CA LEU A 143 -1.84 8.08 5.12
C LEU A 143 -3.35 7.81 5.18
N LEU A 144 -3.94 7.30 4.10
CA LEU A 144 -5.36 6.94 4.09
C LEU A 144 -5.61 5.68 4.94
N ALA A 145 -4.74 4.67 4.87
CA ALA A 145 -4.79 3.52 5.75
C ALA A 145 -4.70 3.94 7.23
N ALA A 146 -3.74 4.79 7.58
CA ALA A 146 -3.61 5.32 8.93
C ALA A 146 -4.85 6.12 9.36
N ARG A 147 -5.49 6.91 8.49
CA ARG A 147 -6.76 7.60 8.79
C ARG A 147 -7.92 6.64 9.05
N ILE A 148 -7.97 5.51 8.35
CA ILE A 148 -8.95 4.45 8.63
C ILE A 148 -8.72 3.89 10.03
N LEU A 149 -7.48 3.54 10.37
CA LEU A 149 -7.10 3.01 11.68
C LEU A 149 -7.33 4.02 12.82
N ALA A 150 -7.07 5.29 12.59
CA ALA A 150 -7.26 6.38 13.55
C ALA A 150 -8.72 6.55 14.02
N ARG A 151 -9.69 5.97 13.32
CA ARG A 151 -11.10 5.97 13.76
C ARG A 151 -11.32 5.21 15.07
N SER A 152 -10.45 4.26 15.37
CA SER A 152 -10.51 3.43 16.58
C SER A 152 -9.21 3.45 17.39
N ASP A 153 -8.20 4.20 16.96
CA ASP A 153 -6.88 4.26 17.60
C ASP A 153 -6.42 5.72 17.80
N PRO A 154 -6.56 6.24 19.05
CA PRO A 154 -6.15 7.61 19.38
C PRO A 154 -4.64 7.87 19.18
N SER A 155 -3.77 6.86 19.30
CA SER A 155 -2.33 7.03 19.13
C SER A 155 -1.99 7.30 17.66
N VAL A 156 -2.61 6.57 16.74
CA VAL A 156 -2.49 6.81 15.29
C VAL A 156 -3.09 8.17 14.91
N ALA A 157 -4.22 8.56 15.54
CA ALA A 157 -4.82 9.87 15.31
C ALA A 157 -3.88 11.02 15.72
N ALA A 158 -3.20 10.90 16.86
CA ALA A 158 -2.23 11.89 17.33
C ALA A 158 -1.01 11.98 16.38
N ALA A 159 -0.44 10.85 15.98
CA ALA A 159 0.68 10.80 15.04
C ALA A 159 0.32 11.41 13.66
N LEU A 160 -0.91 11.18 13.18
CA LEU A 160 -1.41 11.83 11.96
C LEU A 160 -1.55 13.34 12.11
N ALA A 161 -2.03 13.84 13.26
CA ALA A 161 -2.15 15.28 13.50
C ALA A 161 -0.77 15.94 13.48
N GLU A 162 0.22 15.35 14.14
CA GLU A 162 1.60 15.81 14.15
C GLU A 162 2.18 15.81 12.72
N TYR A 163 1.98 14.72 11.96
CA TYR A 163 2.43 14.64 10.56
C TYR A 163 1.85 15.77 9.70
N VAL A 164 0.55 16.06 9.84
CA VAL A 164 -0.12 17.11 9.06
C VAL A 164 0.41 18.49 9.45
N ASP A 165 0.60 18.76 10.76
CA ASP A 165 1.16 20.02 11.23
C ASP A 165 2.59 20.24 10.71
N GLU A 166 3.46 19.23 10.78
CA GLU A 166 4.80 19.31 10.22
C GLU A 166 4.80 19.64 8.71
N GLN A 167 3.87 19.07 7.93
CA GLN A 167 3.78 19.40 6.50
C GLN A 167 3.35 20.87 6.31
N ALA A 168 2.40 21.35 7.12
CA ALA A 168 1.97 22.74 7.09
C ALA A 168 3.12 23.69 7.47
N GLN A 169 3.83 23.40 8.55
CA GLN A 169 4.97 24.22 9.01
C GLN A 169 6.09 24.28 7.97
N LYS A 170 6.40 23.17 7.27
CA LYS A 170 7.39 23.17 6.19
C LYS A 170 7.03 24.13 5.06
N ILE A 171 5.76 24.18 4.67
CA ILE A 171 5.30 25.11 3.61
C ILE A 171 5.32 26.56 4.11
N LEU A 172 4.83 26.79 5.32
CA LEU A 172 4.83 28.14 5.90
C LEU A 172 6.25 28.70 6.10
N ALA A 173 7.21 27.83 6.46
CA ALA A 173 8.61 28.23 6.62
C ALA A 173 9.32 28.58 5.29
N THR A 174 8.75 28.17 4.15
CA THR A 174 9.35 28.51 2.84
C THR A 174 9.30 30.02 2.55
N GLY A 175 8.30 30.72 3.09
CA GLY A 175 8.17 32.17 2.92
C GLY A 175 7.98 32.61 1.46
N ASP A 176 8.59 33.71 1.09
CA ASP A 176 8.61 34.17 -0.30
C ASP A 176 9.61 33.32 -1.12
N PRO A 177 9.16 32.61 -2.17
CA PRO A 177 10.05 31.74 -2.96
C PRO A 177 11.17 32.52 -3.68
N ARG A 178 11.06 33.83 -3.80
CA ARG A 178 12.12 34.70 -4.36
C ARG A 178 13.29 34.90 -3.42
N ASP A 179 13.10 34.64 -2.12
CA ASP A 179 14.11 34.77 -1.09
C ASP A 179 14.92 33.45 -0.91
N ALA A 180 14.45 32.35 -1.52
CA ALA A 180 15.13 31.06 -1.52
C ALA A 180 16.20 31.03 -2.63
N SER A 181 17.41 31.44 -2.31
CA SER A 181 18.62 31.41 -3.17
C SER A 181 19.58 30.28 -2.74
#